data_3fc107bcb77a62b3b6ff0895f49a27b5
#
_entry.id   3fc107bcb77a62b3b6ff0895f49a27b5
#
_cell.length_a   1.000
_cell.length_b   1.000
_cell.length_c   1.000
_cell.angle_alpha   90.00
_cell.angle_beta   90.00
_cell.angle_gamma   90.00
#
_symmetry.space_group_name_H-M   'P 1'
#
loop_
_entity.id
_entity.type
_entity.pdbx_description
1 polymer ?
#
loop_
_entity_poly.entity_id
_entity_poly.type
_entity_poly.pdbx_seq_one_letter_code
_entity_poly.pdbx_strand_id
1 'polypeptide(L)'
;VSLVLVVPAGSAADPPGAPGLAALTADMLDEGSGVRSAVEIHEALSRLGAELDTAIGPDAVELSLTVLDRFVPDALELLSDIVARPRLAEADLERVRALRAHRLQQLRSVPAACAEAVFLRAVFGDHAYGHWPSGSSAAVSAISRQDVAAFHAAHYDPARATLAAVGAAPADALALAVEQTLGSWRAGAVESRAPSAVPPPHPGTGAARVLVVDRPGSPQTELRVGHVGAARKDAAYYALVMLNAVLGGHFMSRLNSNLRERRGFTYGVRSSFDFRVAPGPFAVQTGVQTAATGQAAAEILEEMDALRGARPADERELALAAATLTNGYPMSFETIGQVARGLGQLALFDLPDDTFERFTPAIRAVGTAEVARAACAHFRPGAATVVAVGDCERIGAGLGRLGLGDALVATAEF
;
A
#
# COMPACT_ATOMS: atom_id res chain seq x y z
N VAL A 1 25.98 0.13 3.75
CA VAL A 1 25.24 0.03 2.49
C VAL A 1 23.86 -0.49 2.76
N SER A 2 22.85 0.12 2.14
CA SER A 2 21.47 -0.39 2.11
C SER A 2 21.16 -0.88 0.70
N LEU A 3 20.63 -2.10 0.64
CA LEU A 3 20.20 -2.80 -0.58
C LEU A 3 18.68 -2.95 -0.53
N VAL A 4 17.98 -2.58 -1.59
CA VAL A 4 16.54 -2.81 -1.74
C VAL A 4 16.30 -3.51 -3.06
N LEU A 5 15.90 -4.77 -2.99
CA LEU A 5 15.48 -5.55 -4.15
C LEU A 5 13.97 -5.44 -4.31
N VAL A 6 13.54 -4.92 -5.44
CA VAL A 6 12.13 -4.81 -5.83
C VAL A 6 11.81 -5.88 -6.86
N VAL A 7 10.89 -6.75 -6.54
CA VAL A 7 10.39 -7.80 -7.44
C VAL A 7 8.92 -7.50 -7.74
N PRO A 8 8.51 -7.31 -9.01
CA PRO A 8 7.12 -7.03 -9.38
C PRO A 8 6.22 -8.28 -9.20
N ALA A 9 6.07 -8.72 -7.96
CA ALA A 9 5.36 -9.92 -7.53
C ALA A 9 4.47 -9.61 -6.30
N GLY A 10 3.85 -8.44 -6.29
CA GLY A 10 2.93 -8.03 -5.22
C GLY A 10 1.63 -8.80 -5.23
N SER A 11 0.72 -8.47 -4.29
CA SER A 11 -0.54 -9.18 -4.14
C SER A 11 -1.45 -9.10 -5.37
N ALA A 12 -1.26 -8.11 -6.25
CA ALA A 12 -1.98 -8.04 -7.51
C ALA A 12 -1.61 -9.16 -8.51
N ALA A 13 -0.52 -9.88 -8.26
CA ALA A 13 -0.12 -11.07 -9.01
C ALA A 13 -0.77 -12.36 -8.49
N ASP A 14 -1.51 -12.30 -7.40
CA ASP A 14 -2.24 -13.46 -6.88
C ASP A 14 -3.22 -13.99 -7.94
N PRO A 15 -3.22 -15.28 -8.24
CA PRO A 15 -4.20 -15.84 -9.16
C PRO A 15 -5.62 -15.80 -8.55
N PRO A 16 -6.66 -15.70 -9.38
CA PRO A 16 -8.03 -15.78 -8.92
C PRO A 16 -8.24 -17.04 -8.05
N GLY A 17 -8.77 -16.86 -6.85
CA GLY A 17 -9.01 -17.96 -5.91
C GLY A 17 -7.88 -18.27 -4.93
N ALA A 18 -6.69 -17.67 -5.08
CA ALA A 18 -5.58 -17.83 -4.15
C ALA A 18 -5.04 -16.50 -3.61
N PRO A 19 -5.89 -15.59 -3.08
CA PRO A 19 -5.41 -14.34 -2.48
C PRO A 19 -4.46 -14.63 -1.31
N GLY A 20 -3.32 -13.95 -1.29
CA GLY A 20 -2.27 -14.12 -0.30
C GLY A 20 -1.15 -15.08 -0.72
N LEU A 21 -1.18 -15.63 -1.93
CA LEU A 21 -0.11 -16.49 -2.44
C LEU A 21 1.22 -15.72 -2.58
N ALA A 22 1.18 -14.50 -3.12
CA ALA A 22 2.36 -13.63 -3.19
C ALA A 22 2.97 -13.38 -1.81
N ALA A 23 2.12 -13.08 -0.83
CA ALA A 23 2.55 -12.83 0.53
C ALA A 23 3.13 -14.07 1.22
N LEU A 24 2.49 -15.22 1.03
CA LEU A 24 2.98 -16.49 1.57
C LEU A 24 4.30 -16.90 0.91
N THR A 25 4.43 -16.68 -0.41
CA THR A 25 5.68 -16.93 -1.13
C THR A 25 6.82 -16.05 -0.62
N ALA A 26 6.54 -14.76 -0.38
CA ALA A 26 7.53 -13.83 0.19
C ALA A 26 7.98 -14.25 1.59
N ASP A 27 7.06 -14.70 2.47
CA ASP A 27 7.39 -15.21 3.80
C ASP A 27 8.22 -16.51 3.75
N MET A 28 8.14 -17.26 2.66
CA MET A 28 8.86 -18.54 2.51
C MET A 28 10.30 -18.38 2.02
N LEU A 29 10.72 -17.19 1.58
CA LEU A 29 12.03 -16.98 0.96
C LEU A 29 13.19 -17.24 1.92
N ASP A 30 13.09 -16.78 3.15
CA ASP A 30 14.13 -16.88 4.19
C ASP A 30 13.92 -18.06 5.16
N GLU A 31 12.92 -18.89 4.90
CA GLU A 31 12.66 -20.11 5.68
C GLU A 31 13.57 -21.29 5.33
N GLY A 32 14.57 -21.02 4.53
CA GLY A 32 15.66 -21.88 4.10
C GLY A 32 15.98 -21.66 2.63
N SER A 33 17.27 -21.49 2.32
CA SER A 33 17.73 -21.24 0.97
C SER A 33 19.10 -21.87 0.71
N GLY A 34 19.30 -22.33 -0.51
CA GLY A 34 20.52 -23.05 -0.86
C GLY A 34 20.74 -24.24 0.07
N VAL A 35 21.85 -24.22 0.81
CA VAL A 35 22.19 -25.24 1.81
C VAL A 35 21.78 -24.86 3.24
N ARG A 36 21.37 -23.62 3.47
CA ARG A 36 21.10 -23.07 4.79
C ARG A 36 19.64 -23.29 5.20
N SER A 37 19.42 -23.63 6.47
CA SER A 37 18.11 -23.58 7.12
C SER A 37 17.76 -22.14 7.49
N ALA A 38 16.50 -21.86 7.88
CA ALA A 38 16.05 -20.56 8.39
C ALA A 38 16.94 -20.05 9.52
N VAL A 39 17.26 -20.91 10.49
CA VAL A 39 18.11 -20.54 11.63
C VAL A 39 19.52 -20.13 11.16
N GLU A 40 20.13 -20.91 10.25
CA GLU A 40 21.46 -20.60 9.71
C GLU A 40 21.48 -19.31 8.88
N ILE A 41 20.37 -18.96 8.19
CA ILE A 41 20.21 -17.67 7.48
C ILE A 41 20.22 -16.54 8.51
N HIS A 42 19.38 -16.62 9.53
CA HIS A 42 19.29 -15.57 10.55
C HIS A 42 20.57 -15.42 11.37
N GLU A 43 21.26 -16.53 11.68
CA GLU A 43 22.57 -16.48 12.29
C GLU A 43 23.63 -15.83 11.38
N ALA A 44 23.59 -16.10 10.07
CA ALA A 44 24.50 -15.50 9.11
C ALA A 44 24.27 -13.98 9.03
N LEU A 45 22.98 -13.53 8.91
CA LEU A 45 22.61 -12.12 8.95
C LEU A 45 23.08 -11.45 10.26
N SER A 46 22.85 -12.10 11.40
CA SER A 46 23.27 -11.58 12.71
C SER A 46 24.81 -11.41 12.82
N ARG A 47 25.58 -12.35 12.27
CA ARG A 47 27.06 -12.24 12.22
C ARG A 47 27.53 -11.06 11.37
N LEU A 48 26.78 -10.68 10.33
CA LEU A 48 27.08 -9.52 9.50
C LEU A 48 26.56 -8.21 10.11
N GLY A 49 25.81 -8.28 11.22
CA GLY A 49 25.08 -7.14 11.77
C GLY A 49 24.04 -6.60 10.76
N ALA A 50 23.50 -7.50 9.94
CA ALA A 50 22.55 -7.20 8.90
C ALA A 50 21.14 -7.54 9.36
N GLU A 51 20.17 -6.76 8.88
CA GLU A 51 18.74 -7.02 9.06
C GLU A 51 18.09 -7.14 7.69
N LEU A 52 17.39 -8.26 7.46
CA LEU A 52 16.57 -8.49 6.28
C LEU A 52 15.11 -8.20 6.63
N ASP A 53 14.49 -7.29 5.91
CA ASP A 53 13.07 -7.01 5.99
C ASP A 53 12.41 -7.31 4.65
N THR A 54 11.30 -8.05 4.68
CA THR A 54 10.52 -8.39 3.49
C THR A 54 9.13 -7.76 3.60
N ALA A 55 8.84 -6.83 2.72
CA ALA A 55 7.55 -6.15 2.65
C ALA A 55 6.79 -6.53 1.38
N ILE A 56 5.50 -6.82 1.53
CA ILE A 56 4.62 -7.04 0.39
C ILE A 56 3.67 -5.87 0.20
N GLY A 57 3.71 -5.30 -1.00
CA GLY A 57 2.75 -4.31 -1.46
C GLY A 57 1.79 -4.89 -2.50
N PRO A 58 0.87 -4.07 -3.01
CA PRO A 58 -0.01 -4.48 -4.11
C PRO A 58 0.75 -4.84 -5.38
N ASP A 59 1.77 -4.08 -5.74
CA ASP A 59 2.46 -4.20 -7.03
C ASP A 59 3.80 -4.95 -6.97
N ALA A 60 4.43 -4.99 -5.80
CA ALA A 60 5.76 -5.58 -5.64
C ALA A 60 5.98 -6.19 -4.25
N VAL A 61 6.96 -7.08 -4.20
CA VAL A 61 7.66 -7.47 -2.97
C VAL A 61 8.96 -6.66 -2.91
N GLU A 62 9.27 -6.10 -1.75
CA GLU A 62 10.52 -5.41 -1.48
C GLU A 62 11.31 -6.20 -0.42
N LEU A 63 12.54 -6.58 -0.74
CA LEU A 63 13.49 -7.14 0.21
C LEU A 63 14.54 -6.07 0.52
N SER A 64 14.58 -5.63 1.77
CA SER A 64 15.52 -4.59 2.24
C SER A 64 16.59 -5.21 3.11
N LEU A 65 17.85 -4.95 2.82
CA LEU A 65 18.99 -5.41 3.58
C LEU A 65 19.94 -4.24 3.85
N THR A 66 20.28 -4.01 5.12
CA THR A 66 21.28 -2.99 5.49
C THR A 66 22.46 -3.65 6.18
N VAL A 67 23.68 -3.32 5.74
CA VAL A 67 24.91 -3.98 6.20
C VAL A 67 26.09 -3.01 6.14
N LEU A 68 27.13 -3.27 6.92
CA LEU A 68 28.40 -2.54 6.79
C LEU A 68 29.05 -2.83 5.43
N ASP A 69 29.73 -1.86 4.84
CA ASP A 69 30.31 -1.91 3.48
C ASP A 69 31.23 -3.10 3.26
N ARG A 70 32.07 -3.44 4.26
CA ARG A 70 32.98 -4.58 4.23
C ARG A 70 32.29 -5.94 4.09
N PHE A 71 31.01 -6.03 4.42
CA PHE A 71 30.22 -7.26 4.38
C PHE A 71 29.22 -7.31 3.22
N VAL A 72 29.28 -6.35 2.30
CA VAL A 72 28.37 -6.30 1.14
C VAL A 72 28.44 -7.57 0.30
N PRO A 73 29.62 -8.15 -0.03
CA PRO A 73 29.68 -9.40 -0.80
C PRO A 73 28.96 -10.56 -0.10
N ASP A 74 29.18 -10.75 1.21
CA ASP A 74 28.55 -11.83 1.98
C ASP A 74 27.02 -11.63 2.08
N ALA A 75 26.59 -10.38 2.26
CA ALA A 75 25.18 -10.01 2.31
C ALA A 75 24.46 -10.24 0.95
N LEU A 76 25.13 -9.91 -0.15
CA LEU A 76 24.62 -10.16 -1.50
C LEU A 76 24.57 -11.68 -1.81
N GLU A 77 25.51 -12.48 -1.32
CA GLU A 77 25.45 -13.94 -1.45
C GLU A 77 24.22 -14.49 -0.73
N LEU A 78 23.96 -14.05 0.50
CA LEU A 78 22.76 -14.43 1.26
C LEU A 78 21.48 -14.00 0.54
N LEU A 79 21.42 -12.75 0.08
CA LEU A 79 20.26 -12.23 -0.66
C LEU A 79 20.02 -13.05 -1.94
N SER A 80 21.10 -13.38 -2.67
CA SER A 80 21.03 -14.21 -3.88
C SER A 80 20.48 -15.61 -3.57
N ASP A 81 20.93 -16.24 -2.50
CA ASP A 81 20.41 -17.55 -2.06
C ASP A 81 18.92 -17.47 -1.74
N ILE A 82 18.53 -16.46 -0.97
CA ILE A 82 17.15 -16.25 -0.52
C ILE A 82 16.20 -16.07 -1.72
N VAL A 83 16.56 -15.25 -2.70
CA VAL A 83 15.65 -14.94 -3.81
C VAL A 83 15.73 -15.93 -4.96
N ALA A 84 16.90 -16.51 -5.23
CA ALA A 84 17.09 -17.39 -6.38
C ALA A 84 16.93 -18.89 -6.05
N ARG A 85 17.16 -19.29 -4.80
CA ARG A 85 17.21 -20.69 -4.39
C ARG A 85 16.49 -20.98 -3.07
N PRO A 86 15.26 -20.42 -2.85
CA PRO A 86 14.52 -20.77 -1.65
C PRO A 86 14.18 -22.26 -1.64
N ARG A 87 14.24 -22.90 -0.49
CA ARG A 87 13.97 -24.36 -0.34
C ARG A 87 12.49 -24.69 -0.48
N LEU A 88 11.64 -23.80 -0.03
CA LEU A 88 10.18 -23.95 -0.06
C LEU A 88 9.75 -25.34 0.49
N ALA A 89 10.30 -25.75 1.64
CA ALA A 89 10.03 -27.05 2.22
C ALA A 89 8.60 -27.12 2.79
N GLU A 90 7.95 -28.29 2.68
CA GLU A 90 6.56 -28.49 3.15
C GLU A 90 6.38 -28.18 4.64
N ALA A 91 7.34 -28.62 5.48
CA ALA A 91 7.26 -28.40 6.92
C ALA A 91 7.35 -26.91 7.29
N ASP A 92 8.15 -26.11 6.56
CA ASP A 92 8.24 -24.67 6.76
C ASP A 92 6.98 -23.97 6.28
N LEU A 93 6.44 -24.40 5.13
CA LEU A 93 5.17 -23.88 4.61
C LEU A 93 4.03 -24.10 5.63
N GLU A 94 3.94 -25.28 6.22
CA GLU A 94 2.91 -25.54 7.23
C GLU A 94 3.01 -24.61 8.42
N ARG A 95 4.22 -24.38 8.92
CA ARG A 95 4.48 -23.47 10.03
C ARG A 95 4.17 -22.01 9.67
N VAL A 96 4.64 -21.53 8.53
CA VAL A 96 4.43 -20.15 8.06
C VAL A 96 2.95 -19.91 7.77
N ARG A 97 2.26 -20.86 7.15
CA ARG A 97 0.83 -20.83 6.88
C ARG A 97 0.00 -20.72 8.18
N ALA A 98 0.34 -21.53 9.18
CA ALA A 98 -0.31 -21.48 10.49
C ALA A 98 -0.09 -20.11 11.17
N LEU A 99 1.14 -19.57 11.12
CA LEU A 99 1.45 -18.25 11.67
C LEU A 99 0.66 -17.14 10.95
N ARG A 100 0.58 -17.20 9.62
CA ARG A 100 -0.18 -16.23 8.82
C ARG A 100 -1.68 -16.32 9.12
N ALA A 101 -2.25 -17.51 9.17
CA ALA A 101 -3.65 -17.71 9.54
C ALA A 101 -3.96 -17.12 10.92
N HIS A 102 -3.07 -17.29 11.90
CA HIS A 102 -3.21 -16.69 13.22
C HIS A 102 -3.15 -15.15 13.17
N ARG A 103 -2.22 -14.56 12.39
CA ARG A 103 -2.16 -13.09 12.19
C ARG A 103 -3.44 -12.55 11.55
N LEU A 104 -3.96 -13.22 10.53
CA LEU A 104 -5.22 -12.86 9.87
C LEU A 104 -6.40 -12.91 10.85
N GLN A 105 -6.44 -13.93 11.71
CA GLN A 105 -7.46 -14.01 12.75
C GLN A 105 -7.39 -12.86 13.76
N GLN A 106 -6.19 -12.42 14.13
CA GLN A 106 -6.00 -11.23 14.99
C GLN A 106 -6.53 -9.95 14.33
N LEU A 107 -6.34 -9.79 12.99
CA LEU A 107 -6.82 -8.61 12.26
C LEU A 107 -8.34 -8.45 12.33
N ARG A 108 -9.11 -9.52 12.50
CA ARG A 108 -10.57 -9.48 12.72
C ARG A 108 -10.95 -8.67 13.95
N SER A 109 -10.07 -8.58 14.94
CA SER A 109 -10.30 -7.78 16.14
C SER A 109 -9.99 -6.29 15.96
N VAL A 110 -9.29 -5.90 14.88
CA VAL A 110 -8.83 -4.53 14.59
C VAL A 110 -9.84 -3.82 13.69
N PRO A 111 -10.61 -2.82 14.18
CA PRO A 111 -11.64 -2.14 13.38
C PRO A 111 -11.09 -1.51 12.10
N ALA A 112 -9.91 -0.90 12.16
CA ALA A 112 -9.27 -0.27 11.01
C ALA A 112 -8.93 -1.29 9.91
N ALA A 113 -8.44 -2.49 10.26
CA ALA A 113 -8.16 -3.55 9.30
C ALA A 113 -9.46 -4.08 8.65
N CYS A 114 -10.52 -4.27 9.46
CA CYS A 114 -11.82 -4.66 8.95
C CYS A 114 -12.39 -3.63 7.96
N ALA A 115 -12.31 -2.35 8.32
CA ALA A 115 -12.77 -1.26 7.45
C ALA A 115 -12.01 -1.24 6.12
N GLU A 116 -10.68 -1.41 6.15
CA GLU A 116 -9.84 -1.42 4.97
C GLU A 116 -10.13 -2.63 4.05
N ALA A 117 -10.22 -3.85 4.60
CA ALA A 117 -10.49 -5.05 3.82
C ALA A 117 -11.85 -4.96 3.11
N VAL A 118 -12.91 -4.54 3.83
CA VAL A 118 -14.23 -4.34 3.24
C VAL A 118 -14.22 -3.21 2.21
N PHE A 119 -13.48 -2.14 2.48
CA PHE A 119 -13.36 -1.00 1.56
C PHE A 119 -12.70 -1.40 0.24
N LEU A 120 -11.55 -2.08 0.29
CA LEU A 120 -10.87 -2.56 -0.92
C LEU A 120 -11.78 -3.47 -1.76
N ARG A 121 -12.45 -4.43 -1.11
CA ARG A 121 -13.38 -5.33 -1.80
C ARG A 121 -14.56 -4.58 -2.42
N ALA A 122 -15.10 -3.59 -1.72
CA ALA A 122 -16.23 -2.81 -2.21
C ALA A 122 -15.87 -1.88 -3.39
N VAL A 123 -14.68 -1.29 -3.35
CA VAL A 123 -14.20 -0.35 -4.37
C VAL A 123 -13.71 -1.07 -5.62
N PHE A 124 -13.01 -2.19 -5.46
CA PHE A 124 -12.35 -2.89 -6.56
C PHE A 124 -13.05 -4.16 -7.02
N GLY A 125 -13.95 -4.72 -6.23
CA GLY A 125 -14.64 -5.96 -6.59
C GLY A 125 -13.66 -7.12 -6.82
N ASP A 126 -13.76 -7.76 -7.99
CA ASP A 126 -12.91 -8.87 -8.41
C ASP A 126 -11.58 -8.44 -9.07
N HIS A 127 -11.32 -7.13 -9.11
CA HIS A 127 -10.03 -6.62 -9.56
C HIS A 127 -8.90 -7.10 -8.63
N ALA A 128 -7.67 -7.22 -9.15
CA ALA A 128 -6.50 -7.66 -8.39
C ALA A 128 -6.20 -6.81 -7.14
N TYR A 129 -6.65 -5.56 -7.06
CA TYR A 129 -6.55 -4.73 -5.85
C TYR A 129 -7.71 -4.90 -4.86
N GLY A 130 -8.69 -5.76 -5.16
CA GLY A 130 -9.90 -5.92 -4.37
C GLY A 130 -9.82 -6.91 -3.20
N HIS A 131 -8.66 -7.48 -2.93
CA HIS A 131 -8.46 -8.38 -1.80
C HIS A 131 -7.39 -7.85 -0.83
N TRP A 132 -7.43 -8.34 0.38
CA TRP A 132 -6.42 -8.05 1.38
C TRP A 132 -5.06 -8.64 0.94
N PRO A 133 -3.95 -7.88 0.95
CA PRO A 133 -2.66 -8.35 0.42
C PRO A 133 -2.15 -9.64 1.06
N SER A 134 -2.43 -9.85 2.34
CA SER A 134 -2.06 -11.09 3.04
C SER A 134 -3.04 -12.25 2.83
N GLY A 135 -4.05 -12.07 1.97
CA GLY A 135 -5.07 -13.06 1.68
C GLY A 135 -6.15 -13.20 2.75
N SER A 136 -6.86 -14.32 2.72
CA SER A 136 -7.81 -14.74 3.76
C SER A 136 -7.37 -16.07 4.39
N SER A 137 -7.81 -16.33 5.61
CA SER A 137 -7.49 -17.59 6.32
C SER A 137 -7.90 -18.83 5.51
N ALA A 138 -9.04 -18.76 4.82
CA ALA A 138 -9.53 -19.87 3.99
C ALA A 138 -8.61 -20.07 2.76
N ALA A 139 -8.29 -19.00 2.03
CA ALA A 139 -7.43 -19.07 0.85
C ALA A 139 -6.01 -19.51 1.22
N VAL A 140 -5.42 -18.89 2.23
CA VAL A 140 -4.06 -19.22 2.71
C VAL A 140 -3.96 -20.68 3.15
N SER A 141 -4.99 -21.23 3.81
CA SER A 141 -5.01 -22.64 4.22
C SER A 141 -5.08 -23.62 3.03
N ALA A 142 -5.59 -23.19 1.89
CA ALA A 142 -5.71 -24.01 0.69
C ALA A 142 -4.45 -23.95 -0.20
N ILE A 143 -3.55 -22.98 -0.03
CA ILE A 143 -2.33 -22.84 -0.82
C ILE A 143 -1.40 -24.00 -0.56
N SER A 144 -1.00 -24.70 -1.62
CA SER A 144 -0.05 -25.82 -1.58
C SER A 144 1.41 -25.37 -1.79
N ARG A 145 2.35 -26.23 -1.47
CA ARG A 145 3.77 -26.04 -1.80
C ARG A 145 3.97 -25.88 -3.32
N GLN A 146 3.20 -26.58 -4.11
CA GLN A 146 3.29 -26.51 -5.57
C GLN A 146 2.87 -25.12 -6.06
N ASP A 147 1.83 -24.50 -5.46
CA ASP A 147 1.40 -23.14 -5.80
C ASP A 147 2.49 -22.12 -5.48
N VAL A 148 3.12 -22.23 -4.29
CA VAL A 148 4.22 -21.36 -3.87
C VAL A 148 5.41 -21.49 -4.83
N ALA A 149 5.81 -22.73 -5.17
CA ALA A 149 6.92 -22.97 -6.08
C ALA A 149 6.62 -22.47 -7.51
N ALA A 150 5.39 -22.66 -8.00
CA ALA A 150 4.96 -22.16 -9.30
C ALA A 150 4.93 -20.63 -9.34
N PHE A 151 4.42 -19.97 -8.28
CA PHE A 151 4.41 -18.54 -8.15
C PHE A 151 5.83 -17.96 -8.13
N HIS A 152 6.72 -18.55 -7.32
CA HIS A 152 8.12 -18.14 -7.28
C HIS A 152 8.77 -18.26 -8.66
N ALA A 153 8.64 -19.40 -9.32
CA ALA A 153 9.23 -19.63 -10.65
C ALA A 153 8.70 -18.68 -11.73
N ALA A 154 7.44 -18.23 -11.60
CA ALA A 154 6.79 -17.35 -12.57
C ALA A 154 7.11 -15.87 -12.36
N HIS A 155 7.32 -15.45 -11.11
CA HIS A 155 7.37 -14.02 -10.76
C HIS A 155 8.73 -13.54 -10.26
N TYR A 156 9.58 -14.41 -9.69
CA TYR A 156 10.92 -14.04 -9.22
C TYR A 156 11.93 -14.17 -10.36
N ASP A 157 11.82 -13.25 -11.30
CA ASP A 157 12.62 -13.20 -12.52
C ASP A 157 13.65 -12.06 -12.43
N PRO A 158 14.98 -12.34 -12.55
CA PRO A 158 16.01 -11.32 -12.51
C PRO A 158 15.86 -10.25 -13.60
N ALA A 159 15.28 -10.60 -14.76
CA ALA A 159 15.06 -9.64 -15.85
C ALA A 159 14.02 -8.56 -15.52
N ARG A 160 13.22 -8.77 -14.46
CA ARG A 160 12.15 -7.88 -14.01
C ARG A 160 12.43 -7.26 -12.65
N ALA A 161 13.40 -7.80 -11.93
CA ALA A 161 13.79 -7.31 -10.62
C ALA A 161 14.71 -6.10 -10.74
N THR A 162 14.62 -5.19 -9.78
CA THR A 162 15.52 -4.04 -9.68
C THR A 162 16.16 -4.04 -8.31
N LEU A 163 17.49 -3.94 -8.27
CA LEU A 163 18.25 -3.75 -7.04
C LEU A 163 18.74 -2.30 -6.94
N ALA A 164 18.27 -1.59 -5.93
CA ALA A 164 18.80 -0.29 -5.53
C ALA A 164 19.83 -0.49 -4.43
N ALA A 165 21.02 0.09 -4.60
CA ALA A 165 22.11 0.04 -3.62
C ALA A 165 22.56 1.46 -3.27
N VAL A 166 22.60 1.79 -1.97
CA VAL A 166 22.96 3.13 -1.47
C VAL A 166 23.96 3.01 -0.32
N GLY A 167 25.07 3.70 -0.43
CA GLY A 167 26.10 3.72 0.65
C GLY A 167 27.38 4.39 0.23
N ALA A 168 28.42 4.26 1.05
CA ALA A 168 29.72 4.87 0.80
C ALA A 168 30.63 4.07 -0.17
N ALA A 169 30.26 2.82 -0.49
CA ALA A 169 31.03 2.01 -1.42
C ALA A 169 30.96 2.58 -2.85
N PRO A 170 32.04 2.53 -3.64
CA PRO A 170 32.02 2.97 -5.02
C PRO A 170 31.00 2.19 -5.84
N ALA A 171 30.28 2.88 -6.76
CA ALA A 171 29.23 2.29 -7.57
C ALA A 171 29.73 1.10 -8.40
N ASP A 172 30.93 1.20 -9.01
CA ASP A 172 31.52 0.11 -9.80
C ASP A 172 31.82 -1.13 -8.96
N ALA A 173 32.26 -0.94 -7.69
CA ALA A 173 32.50 -2.04 -6.77
C ALA A 173 31.19 -2.73 -6.35
N LEU A 174 30.13 -1.96 -6.13
CA LEU A 174 28.80 -2.49 -5.86
C LEU A 174 28.27 -3.27 -7.06
N ALA A 175 28.36 -2.70 -8.27
CA ALA A 175 27.91 -3.35 -9.51
C ALA A 175 28.64 -4.69 -9.73
N LEU A 176 29.98 -4.71 -9.55
CA LEU A 176 30.77 -5.92 -9.66
C LEU A 176 30.36 -6.98 -8.63
N ALA A 177 30.14 -6.60 -7.38
CA ALA A 177 29.69 -7.51 -6.33
C ALA A 177 28.31 -8.10 -6.63
N VAL A 178 27.37 -7.28 -7.14
CA VAL A 178 26.06 -7.74 -7.59
C VAL A 178 26.18 -8.73 -8.75
N GLU A 179 27.01 -8.44 -9.75
CA GLU A 179 27.22 -9.34 -10.89
C GLU A 179 27.81 -10.68 -10.47
N GLN A 180 28.77 -10.67 -9.55
CA GLN A 180 29.41 -11.89 -9.03
C GLN A 180 28.47 -12.77 -8.22
N THR A 181 27.48 -12.21 -7.56
CA THR A 181 26.55 -12.91 -6.66
C THR A 181 25.19 -13.18 -7.33
N LEU A 182 24.44 -12.14 -7.68
CA LEU A 182 23.11 -12.22 -8.30
C LEU A 182 23.18 -12.54 -9.81
N GLY A 183 24.32 -12.35 -10.47
CA GLY A 183 24.48 -12.67 -11.89
C GLY A 183 24.26 -14.13 -12.26
N SER A 184 24.28 -15.06 -11.27
CA SER A 184 23.91 -16.46 -11.45
C SER A 184 22.41 -16.73 -11.30
N TRP A 185 21.64 -15.78 -10.80
CA TRP A 185 20.18 -15.91 -10.72
C TRP A 185 19.59 -16.02 -12.12
N ARG A 186 18.80 -17.05 -12.36
CA ARG A 186 18.19 -17.32 -13.67
C ARG A 186 16.67 -17.31 -13.50
N ALA A 187 15.98 -16.82 -14.51
CA ALA A 187 14.55 -17.01 -14.63
C ALA A 187 14.21 -18.50 -14.56
N GLY A 188 13.11 -18.83 -13.91
CA GLY A 188 12.56 -20.17 -13.97
C GLY A 188 12.31 -20.60 -15.43
N ALA A 189 12.23 -21.91 -15.70
CA ALA A 189 11.96 -22.44 -17.04
C ALA A 189 10.58 -22.08 -17.63
N VAL A 190 9.77 -21.30 -16.88
CA VAL A 190 8.50 -20.77 -17.34
C VAL A 190 8.80 -19.55 -18.21
N GLU A 191 8.31 -19.54 -19.44
CA GLU A 191 8.37 -18.33 -20.28
C GLU A 191 7.89 -17.14 -19.46
N SER A 192 8.78 -16.15 -19.28
CA SER A 192 8.48 -14.92 -18.57
C SER A 192 7.26 -14.27 -19.21
N ARG A 193 6.10 -14.54 -18.65
CA ARG A 193 4.89 -13.85 -19.04
C ARG A 193 5.06 -12.42 -18.54
N ALA A 194 5.14 -11.47 -19.48
CA ALA A 194 5.10 -10.05 -19.12
C ALA A 194 4.00 -9.85 -18.05
N PRO A 195 4.26 -9.07 -16.99
CA PRO A 195 3.26 -8.87 -15.96
C PRO A 195 1.96 -8.52 -16.67
N SER A 196 0.93 -9.27 -16.39
CA SER A 196 -0.42 -8.90 -16.85
C SER A 196 -0.62 -7.48 -16.32
N ALA A 197 -0.66 -6.50 -17.22
CA ALA A 197 -0.91 -5.14 -16.83
C ALA A 197 -2.17 -5.18 -15.97
N VAL A 198 -2.06 -4.78 -14.71
CA VAL A 198 -3.24 -4.72 -13.85
C VAL A 198 -4.23 -3.82 -14.56
N PRO A 199 -5.37 -4.33 -15.06
CA PRO A 199 -6.30 -3.49 -15.80
C PRO A 199 -6.76 -2.38 -14.86
N PRO A 200 -6.89 -1.13 -15.36
CA PRO A 200 -7.41 -0.07 -14.53
C PRO A 200 -8.77 -0.49 -14.00
N PRO A 201 -9.03 -0.32 -12.70
CA PRO A 201 -10.35 -0.62 -12.15
C PRO A 201 -11.38 0.24 -12.87
N HIS A 202 -12.49 -0.36 -13.25
CA HIS A 202 -13.53 0.37 -13.96
C HIS A 202 -14.07 1.52 -13.10
N PRO A 203 -13.89 2.78 -13.48
CA PRO A 203 -14.44 3.89 -12.73
C PRO A 203 -15.97 3.80 -12.80
N GLY A 204 -16.62 3.50 -11.68
CA GLY A 204 -18.06 3.76 -11.55
C GLY A 204 -19.02 2.68 -12.00
N THR A 205 -18.66 1.40 -12.00
CA THR A 205 -19.64 0.30 -12.18
C THR A 205 -20.45 -0.03 -10.91
N GLY A 206 -20.14 0.60 -9.77
CA GLY A 206 -20.87 0.45 -8.52
C GLY A 206 -21.75 1.66 -8.24
N ALA A 207 -23.02 1.47 -7.98
CA ALA A 207 -23.80 2.44 -7.21
C ALA A 207 -23.05 2.74 -5.91
N ALA A 208 -23.07 3.98 -5.45
CA ALA A 208 -22.52 4.36 -4.15
C ALA A 208 -23.04 3.39 -3.10
N ARG A 209 -22.17 2.89 -2.22
CA ARG A 209 -22.50 1.84 -1.26
C ARG A 209 -22.19 2.30 0.14
N VAL A 210 -23.10 1.99 1.05
CA VAL A 210 -22.87 2.11 2.49
C VAL A 210 -22.79 0.71 3.06
N LEU A 211 -21.65 0.36 3.65
CA LEU A 211 -21.38 -0.95 4.22
C LEU A 211 -21.11 -0.81 5.72
N VAL A 212 -21.70 -1.67 6.52
CA VAL A 212 -21.51 -1.69 7.96
C VAL A 212 -20.99 -3.06 8.39
N VAL A 213 -19.85 -3.06 9.08
CA VAL A 213 -19.39 -4.24 9.83
C VAL A 213 -19.83 -4.05 11.27
N ASP A 214 -20.74 -4.93 11.70
CA ASP A 214 -21.37 -4.79 13.01
C ASP A 214 -20.40 -5.11 14.16
N ARG A 215 -20.35 -4.17 15.11
CA ARG A 215 -19.65 -4.32 16.40
C ARG A 215 -20.51 -3.75 17.53
N PRO A 216 -21.41 -4.56 18.08
CA PRO A 216 -22.34 -4.14 19.11
C PRO A 216 -21.63 -3.52 20.32
N GLY A 217 -22.15 -2.41 20.80
CA GLY A 217 -21.64 -1.71 21.97
C GLY A 217 -20.35 -0.91 21.75
N SER A 218 -19.81 -0.84 20.53
CA SER A 218 -18.61 -0.05 20.24
C SER A 218 -18.84 1.44 20.51
N PRO A 219 -18.00 2.09 21.34
CA PRO A 219 -18.12 3.53 21.63
C PRO A 219 -17.68 4.41 20.47
N GLN A 220 -16.89 3.86 19.54
CA GLN A 220 -16.39 4.52 18.35
C GLN A 220 -16.71 3.70 17.10
N THR A 221 -16.80 4.40 15.98
CA THR A 221 -16.95 3.83 14.64
C THR A 221 -15.71 4.15 13.82
N GLU A 222 -15.10 3.15 13.24
CA GLU A 222 -14.06 3.34 12.24
C GLU A 222 -14.71 3.56 10.87
N LEU A 223 -14.32 4.64 10.18
CA LEU A 223 -14.86 5.04 8.89
C LEU A 223 -13.80 4.95 7.78
N ARG A 224 -14.23 4.48 6.61
CA ARG A 224 -13.57 4.68 5.32
C ARG A 224 -14.57 5.30 4.35
N VAL A 225 -14.20 6.41 3.73
CA VAL A 225 -15.03 7.09 2.72
C VAL A 225 -14.15 7.35 1.51
N GLY A 226 -14.48 6.79 0.35
CA GLY A 226 -13.62 6.94 -0.81
C GLY A 226 -14.08 6.19 -2.05
N HIS A 227 -13.19 6.10 -3.01
CA HIS A 227 -13.46 5.50 -4.33
C HIS A 227 -12.14 5.11 -5.00
N VAL A 228 -12.19 4.56 -6.21
CA VAL A 228 -10.99 4.40 -7.05
C VAL A 228 -10.36 5.76 -7.31
N GLY A 229 -9.10 5.90 -6.95
CA GLY A 229 -8.31 7.14 -7.08
C GLY A 229 -7.55 7.22 -8.41
N ALA A 230 -6.23 7.39 -8.32
CA ALA A 230 -5.35 7.61 -9.47
C ALA A 230 -4.12 6.68 -9.43
N ALA A 231 -3.51 6.47 -10.59
CA ALA A 231 -2.22 5.77 -10.70
C ALA A 231 -1.05 6.70 -10.35
N ARG A 232 0.12 6.12 -10.03
CA ARG A 232 1.32 6.90 -9.73
C ARG A 232 1.81 7.75 -10.92
N LYS A 233 1.58 7.28 -12.15
CA LYS A 233 1.91 7.97 -13.39
C LYS A 233 0.82 8.93 -13.90
N ASP A 234 -0.20 9.20 -13.11
CA ASP A 234 -1.24 10.17 -13.51
C ASP A 234 -0.63 11.56 -13.74
N ALA A 235 -1.00 12.17 -14.85
CA ALA A 235 -0.50 13.52 -15.20
C ALA A 235 -0.86 14.58 -14.17
N ALA A 236 -1.94 14.39 -13.41
CA ALA A 236 -2.37 15.27 -12.34
C ALA A 236 -1.68 14.97 -10.98
N TYR A 237 -0.70 14.07 -10.92
CA TYR A 237 -0.09 13.61 -9.68
C TYR A 237 0.22 14.73 -8.67
N TYR A 238 0.94 15.79 -9.08
CA TYR A 238 1.29 16.88 -8.16
C TYR A 238 0.08 17.69 -7.72
N ALA A 239 -0.89 17.90 -8.61
CA ALA A 239 -2.15 18.54 -8.26
C ALA A 239 -2.98 17.69 -7.29
N LEU A 240 -2.96 16.34 -7.44
CA LEU A 240 -3.62 15.40 -6.52
C LEU A 240 -2.95 15.36 -5.15
N VAL A 241 -1.62 15.42 -5.10
CA VAL A 241 -0.87 15.51 -3.84
C VAL A 241 -1.24 16.81 -3.10
N MET A 242 -1.31 17.94 -3.81
CA MET A 242 -1.74 19.22 -3.25
C MET A 242 -3.21 19.21 -2.81
N LEU A 243 -4.10 18.67 -3.63
CA LEU A 243 -5.52 18.51 -3.34
C LEU A 243 -5.73 17.69 -2.06
N ASN A 244 -5.01 16.56 -1.95
CA ASN A 244 -5.05 15.72 -0.76
C ASN A 244 -4.54 16.45 0.47
N ALA A 245 -3.45 17.20 0.35
CA ALA A 245 -2.92 18.00 1.46
C ALA A 245 -3.97 18.99 1.98
N VAL A 246 -4.66 19.72 1.10
CA VAL A 246 -5.74 20.64 1.47
C VAL A 246 -6.90 19.91 2.15
N LEU A 247 -7.33 18.76 1.61
CA LEU A 247 -8.49 18.04 2.13
C LEU A 247 -8.24 17.41 3.51
N GLY A 248 -7.23 16.53 3.64
CA GLY A 248 -7.01 15.72 4.84
C GLY A 248 -5.58 15.23 5.02
N GLY A 249 -4.64 15.67 4.19
CA GLY A 249 -3.25 15.19 4.18
C GLY A 249 -2.35 15.78 5.27
N HIS A 250 -2.79 16.79 6.02
CA HIS A 250 -2.04 17.35 7.14
C HIS A 250 -2.94 17.84 8.28
N PHE A 251 -2.31 18.19 9.40
CA PHE A 251 -3.01 18.51 10.66
C PHE A 251 -3.97 19.71 10.55
N MET A 252 -3.64 20.72 9.74
CA MET A 252 -4.45 21.94 9.54
C MET A 252 -5.34 21.86 8.30
N SER A 253 -5.56 20.68 7.76
CA SER A 253 -6.42 20.43 6.59
C SER A 253 -7.89 20.70 6.87
N ARG A 254 -8.69 20.81 5.80
CA ARG A 254 -10.14 21.07 5.93
C ARG A 254 -10.87 20.08 6.81
N LEU A 255 -10.63 18.78 6.59
CA LEU A 255 -11.26 17.71 7.38
C LEU A 255 -10.88 17.79 8.87
N ASN A 256 -9.60 18.02 9.19
CA ASN A 256 -9.19 18.16 10.58
C ASN A 256 -9.79 19.43 11.22
N SER A 257 -9.79 20.54 10.52
CA SER A 257 -10.41 21.79 10.98
C SER A 257 -11.93 21.63 11.19
N ASN A 258 -12.60 20.82 10.35
CA ASN A 258 -14.02 20.54 10.47
C ASN A 258 -14.32 19.52 11.57
N LEU A 259 -13.88 18.27 11.37
CA LEU A 259 -14.31 17.13 12.18
C LEU A 259 -13.67 17.11 13.57
N ARG A 260 -12.41 17.57 13.67
CA ARG A 260 -11.69 17.60 14.94
C ARG A 260 -11.91 18.90 15.70
N GLU A 261 -11.57 20.07 15.10
CA GLU A 261 -11.55 21.34 15.82
C GLU A 261 -12.96 21.91 16.04
N ARG A 262 -13.78 21.97 14.99
CA ARG A 262 -15.12 22.57 15.09
C ARG A 262 -16.17 21.64 15.67
N ARG A 263 -16.13 20.36 15.30
CA ARG A 263 -17.18 19.37 15.66
C ARG A 263 -16.80 18.51 16.85
N GLY A 264 -15.51 18.28 17.10
CA GLY A 264 -15.07 17.38 18.18
C GLY A 264 -15.45 15.91 17.98
N PHE A 265 -15.67 15.45 16.74
CA PHE A 265 -16.12 14.09 16.46
C PHE A 265 -14.99 13.05 16.51
N THR A 266 -13.76 13.49 16.30
CA THR A 266 -12.57 12.63 16.19
C THR A 266 -11.34 13.32 16.77
N TYR A 267 -10.33 12.53 17.10
CA TYR A 267 -8.99 13.04 17.41
C TYR A 267 -8.17 13.37 16.16
N GLY A 268 -8.56 12.83 15.00
CA GLY A 268 -7.90 13.12 13.74
C GLY A 268 -8.55 12.40 12.56
N VAL A 269 -8.43 13.01 11.40
CA VAL A 269 -8.90 12.45 10.13
C VAL A 269 -7.78 12.58 9.10
N ARG A 270 -7.63 11.57 8.27
CA ARG A 270 -6.62 11.53 7.23
C ARG A 270 -7.25 11.18 5.90
N SER A 271 -6.83 11.86 4.84
CA SER A 271 -7.09 11.43 3.47
C SER A 271 -5.79 11.05 2.77
N SER A 272 -5.86 10.11 1.85
CA SER A 272 -4.73 9.71 1.02
C SER A 272 -5.18 9.14 -0.32
N PHE A 273 -4.38 9.41 -1.36
CA PHE A 273 -4.32 8.60 -2.55
C PHE A 273 -3.25 7.53 -2.32
N ASP A 274 -3.61 6.27 -2.40
CA ASP A 274 -2.65 5.17 -2.46
C ASP A 274 -2.29 4.96 -3.93
N PHE A 275 -1.26 5.68 -4.38
CA PHE A 275 -0.82 5.65 -5.77
C PHE A 275 -0.12 4.32 -6.07
N ARG A 276 -0.70 3.53 -6.97
CA ARG A 276 -0.20 2.23 -7.41
C ARG A 276 0.20 2.28 -8.89
N VAL A 277 0.63 1.16 -9.45
CA VAL A 277 0.91 1.03 -10.89
C VAL A 277 -0.35 1.28 -11.73
N ALA A 278 -1.47 0.65 -11.38
CA ALA A 278 -2.80 1.03 -11.85
C ALA A 278 -3.46 2.00 -10.85
N PRO A 279 -4.62 2.61 -11.17
CA PRO A 279 -5.31 3.47 -10.22
C PRO A 279 -5.60 2.77 -8.89
N GLY A 280 -4.95 3.22 -7.83
CA GLY A 280 -5.16 2.74 -6.47
C GLY A 280 -6.34 3.45 -5.79
N PRO A 281 -6.65 3.17 -4.53
CA PRO A 281 -7.77 3.79 -3.84
C PRO A 281 -7.46 5.23 -3.40
N PHE A 282 -8.48 6.07 -3.41
CA PHE A 282 -8.54 7.28 -2.60
C PHE A 282 -9.44 7.01 -1.41
N ALA A 283 -8.99 7.31 -0.20
CA ALA A 283 -9.76 7.12 1.01
C ALA A 283 -9.55 8.23 2.04
N VAL A 284 -10.64 8.61 2.69
CA VAL A 284 -10.65 9.32 3.97
C VAL A 284 -10.86 8.29 5.07
N GLN A 285 -10.02 8.32 6.10
CA GLN A 285 -10.04 7.39 7.23
C GLN A 285 -10.08 8.14 8.55
N THR A 286 -10.94 7.69 9.47
CA THR A 286 -11.07 8.29 10.79
C THR A 286 -11.85 7.39 11.74
N GLY A 287 -11.47 7.40 13.02
CA GLY A 287 -12.30 6.88 14.11
C GLY A 287 -13.11 8.00 14.72
N VAL A 288 -14.43 7.88 14.76
CA VAL A 288 -15.35 8.90 15.30
C VAL A 288 -16.18 8.35 16.44
N GLN A 289 -16.73 9.23 17.28
CA GLN A 289 -17.74 8.84 18.25
C GLN A 289 -18.95 8.21 17.53
N THR A 290 -19.46 7.08 18.03
CA THR A 290 -20.56 6.33 17.38
C THR A 290 -21.78 7.21 17.07
N ALA A 291 -22.15 8.12 17.97
CA ALA A 291 -23.28 9.04 17.77
C ALA A 291 -23.07 10.05 16.62
N ALA A 292 -21.81 10.32 16.24
CA ALA A 292 -21.45 11.28 15.19
C ALA A 292 -21.22 10.63 13.83
N THR A 293 -21.30 9.30 13.70
CA THR A 293 -20.90 8.55 12.50
C THR A 293 -21.55 9.06 11.21
N GLY A 294 -22.86 9.16 11.17
CA GLY A 294 -23.58 9.60 9.96
C GLY A 294 -23.26 11.06 9.61
N GLN A 295 -23.14 11.94 10.62
CA GLN A 295 -22.78 13.33 10.39
C GLN A 295 -21.34 13.47 9.92
N ALA A 296 -20.39 12.73 10.50
CA ALA A 296 -19.00 12.76 10.07
C ALA A 296 -18.84 12.29 8.61
N ALA A 297 -19.54 11.22 8.22
CA ALA A 297 -19.53 10.75 6.84
C ALA A 297 -20.12 11.80 5.88
N ALA A 298 -21.22 12.48 6.25
CA ALA A 298 -21.81 13.58 5.47
C ALA A 298 -20.85 14.75 5.29
N GLU A 299 -20.20 15.20 6.37
CA GLU A 299 -19.22 16.29 6.33
C GLU A 299 -18.00 15.95 5.44
N ILE A 300 -17.53 14.68 5.44
CA ILE A 300 -16.45 14.23 4.55
C ILE A 300 -16.87 14.36 3.08
N LEU A 301 -18.06 13.88 2.72
CA LEU A 301 -18.59 13.96 1.37
C LEU A 301 -18.81 15.42 0.94
N GLU A 302 -19.29 16.26 1.84
CA GLU A 302 -19.51 17.69 1.61
C GLU A 302 -18.18 18.43 1.36
N GLU A 303 -17.13 18.18 2.15
CA GLU A 303 -15.82 18.79 1.94
C GLU A 303 -15.19 18.37 0.60
N MET A 304 -15.36 17.09 0.20
CA MET A 304 -14.94 16.62 -1.11
C MET A 304 -15.71 17.34 -2.25
N ASP A 305 -17.02 17.46 -2.13
CA ASP A 305 -17.84 18.13 -3.15
C ASP A 305 -17.59 19.64 -3.20
N ALA A 306 -17.42 20.27 -2.06
CA ALA A 306 -17.11 21.70 -1.95
C ALA A 306 -15.80 22.08 -2.68
N LEU A 307 -14.77 21.21 -2.61
CA LEU A 307 -13.51 21.40 -3.34
C LEU A 307 -13.69 21.33 -4.86
N ARG A 308 -14.72 20.67 -5.35
CA ARG A 308 -15.04 20.56 -6.78
C ARG A 308 -15.72 21.81 -7.36
N GLY A 309 -16.29 22.65 -6.54
CA GLY A 309 -17.06 23.76 -7.08
C GLY A 309 -17.37 24.89 -6.10
N ALA A 310 -18.18 24.65 -5.09
CA ALA A 310 -18.73 25.70 -4.23
C ALA A 310 -17.65 26.42 -3.39
N ARG A 311 -16.59 25.69 -3.03
CA ARG A 311 -15.49 26.22 -2.20
C ARG A 311 -14.16 25.58 -2.65
N PRO A 312 -13.63 25.96 -3.83
CA PRO A 312 -12.33 25.47 -4.30
C PRO A 312 -11.22 25.85 -3.33
N ALA A 313 -10.07 25.21 -3.46
CA ALA A 313 -8.91 25.55 -2.65
C ALA A 313 -8.43 26.98 -2.96
N ASP A 314 -8.18 27.74 -1.92
CA ASP A 314 -7.66 29.10 -2.04
C ASP A 314 -6.12 29.16 -1.99
N GLU A 315 -5.55 30.32 -2.29
CA GLU A 315 -4.10 30.53 -2.31
C GLU A 315 -3.45 30.30 -0.93
N ARG A 316 -4.15 30.62 0.16
CA ARG A 316 -3.65 30.43 1.53
C ARG A 316 -3.57 28.94 1.87
N GLU A 317 -4.58 28.16 1.52
CA GLU A 317 -4.59 26.71 1.70
C GLU A 317 -3.49 26.04 0.88
N LEU A 318 -3.31 26.49 -0.38
CA LEU A 318 -2.23 25.98 -1.23
C LEU A 318 -0.85 26.34 -0.69
N ALA A 319 -0.65 27.56 -0.23
CA ALA A 319 0.62 27.97 0.35
C ALA A 319 0.98 27.13 1.60
N LEU A 320 -0.01 26.88 2.47
CA LEU A 320 0.19 26.02 3.64
C LEU A 320 0.48 24.57 3.26
N ALA A 321 -0.28 24.01 2.31
CA ALA A 321 -0.07 22.65 1.81
C ALA A 321 1.30 22.52 1.15
N ALA A 322 1.70 23.43 0.29
CA ALA A 322 3.01 23.44 -0.36
C ALA A 322 4.15 23.53 0.66
N ALA A 323 4.03 24.42 1.66
CA ALA A 323 5.03 24.54 2.73
C ALA A 323 5.15 23.23 3.53
N THR A 324 4.02 22.63 3.90
CA THR A 324 4.01 21.35 4.64
C THR A 324 4.69 20.23 3.85
N LEU A 325 4.33 20.08 2.58
CA LEU A 325 4.88 19.06 1.70
C LEU A 325 6.37 19.28 1.43
N THR A 326 6.77 20.49 1.08
CA THR A 326 8.17 20.76 0.65
C THR A 326 9.14 20.87 1.82
N ASN A 327 8.72 21.38 2.97
CA ASN A 327 9.58 21.47 4.15
C ASN A 327 9.81 20.07 4.80
N GLY A 328 8.82 19.18 4.73
CA GLY A 328 8.94 17.82 5.20
C GLY A 328 9.67 16.87 4.23
N TYR A 329 9.78 17.23 2.97
CA TYR A 329 10.28 16.33 1.93
C TYR A 329 11.71 15.82 2.14
N PRO A 330 12.69 16.64 2.58
CA PRO A 330 14.05 16.15 2.87
C PRO A 330 14.12 15.03 3.90
N MET A 331 13.16 14.98 4.84
CA MET A 331 13.09 13.91 5.86
C MET A 331 12.89 12.52 5.25
N SER A 332 12.38 12.45 4.01
CA SER A 332 12.22 11.19 3.28
C SER A 332 13.55 10.59 2.78
N PHE A 333 14.67 11.30 2.94
CA PHE A 333 16.01 10.94 2.44
C PHE A 333 17.10 11.04 3.52
N GLU A 334 16.74 11.01 4.79
CA GLU A 334 17.69 11.16 5.90
C GLU A 334 18.58 9.92 6.10
N THR A 335 18.08 8.74 5.74
CA THR A 335 18.82 7.48 5.87
C THR A 335 19.08 6.83 4.52
N ILE A 336 20.17 6.07 4.43
CA ILE A 336 20.50 5.32 3.21
C ILE A 336 19.38 4.33 2.82
N GLY A 337 18.68 3.78 3.82
CA GLY A 337 17.53 2.88 3.57
C GLY A 337 16.33 3.61 2.96
N GLN A 338 16.05 4.83 3.38
CA GLN A 338 14.99 5.66 2.77
C GLN A 338 15.33 6.01 1.33
N VAL A 339 16.59 6.39 1.06
CA VAL A 339 17.06 6.68 -0.30
C VAL A 339 16.96 5.43 -1.18
N ALA A 340 17.42 4.27 -0.70
CA ALA A 340 17.34 3.01 -1.44
C ALA A 340 15.91 2.61 -1.78
N ARG A 341 14.99 2.71 -0.82
CA ARG A 341 13.55 2.49 -1.09
C ARG A 341 12.99 3.50 -2.09
N GLY A 342 13.38 4.77 -1.98
CA GLY A 342 13.00 5.79 -2.95
C GLY A 342 13.42 5.41 -4.38
N LEU A 343 14.67 4.96 -4.58
CA LEU A 343 15.15 4.47 -5.87
C LEU A 343 14.38 3.24 -6.34
N GLY A 344 14.04 2.31 -5.44
CA GLY A 344 13.17 1.18 -5.74
C GLY A 344 11.79 1.62 -6.26
N GLN A 345 11.22 2.67 -5.67
CA GLN A 345 9.94 3.24 -6.10
C GLN A 345 10.05 3.89 -7.51
N LEU A 346 11.18 4.56 -7.83
CA LEU A 346 11.40 5.06 -9.20
C LEU A 346 11.34 3.93 -10.23
N ALA A 347 12.01 2.83 -9.93
CA ALA A 347 12.03 1.67 -10.81
C ALA A 347 10.66 0.99 -10.92
N LEU A 348 9.97 0.77 -9.77
CA LEU A 348 8.66 0.13 -9.74
C LEU A 348 7.63 0.88 -10.58
N PHE A 349 7.62 2.19 -10.46
CA PHE A 349 6.68 3.04 -11.18
C PHE A 349 7.23 3.55 -12.52
N ASP A 350 8.44 3.13 -12.93
CA ASP A 350 9.13 3.57 -14.14
C ASP A 350 9.06 5.11 -14.28
N LEU A 351 9.57 5.79 -13.24
CA LEU A 351 9.61 7.26 -13.14
C LEU A 351 10.97 7.79 -13.59
N PRO A 352 11.03 9.04 -14.08
CA PRO A 352 12.29 9.70 -14.42
C PRO A 352 13.25 9.77 -13.23
N ASP A 353 14.56 9.68 -13.49
CA ASP A 353 15.60 9.70 -12.45
C ASP A 353 15.61 11.02 -11.65
N ASP A 354 15.21 12.13 -12.25
CA ASP A 354 15.10 13.44 -11.62
C ASP A 354 13.79 13.70 -10.87
N THR A 355 12.96 12.68 -10.67
CA THR A 355 11.65 12.78 -10.01
C THR A 355 11.75 13.42 -8.63
N PHE A 356 12.79 13.08 -7.86
CA PHE A 356 12.97 13.63 -6.52
C PHE A 356 13.38 15.11 -6.55
N GLU A 357 14.24 15.49 -7.48
CA GLU A 357 14.66 16.88 -7.66
C GLU A 357 13.50 17.76 -8.12
N ARG A 358 12.64 17.22 -8.98
CA ARG A 358 11.46 17.92 -9.51
C ARG A 358 10.33 18.07 -8.50
N PHE A 359 10.28 17.28 -7.43
CA PHE A 359 9.13 17.26 -6.52
C PHE A 359 8.84 18.65 -5.94
N THR A 360 9.82 19.27 -5.29
CA THR A 360 9.63 20.58 -4.65
C THR A 360 9.28 21.69 -5.66
N PRO A 361 9.98 21.86 -6.79
CA PRO A 361 9.57 22.83 -7.81
C PRO A 361 8.17 22.55 -8.36
N ALA A 362 7.82 21.30 -8.64
CA ALA A 362 6.52 20.92 -9.18
C ALA A 362 5.38 21.23 -8.20
N ILE A 363 5.54 20.88 -6.91
CA ILE A 363 4.55 21.20 -5.88
C ILE A 363 4.33 22.71 -5.77
N ARG A 364 5.40 23.52 -5.80
CA ARG A 364 5.31 24.99 -5.72
C ARG A 364 4.70 25.63 -6.96
N ALA A 365 4.74 24.95 -8.10
CA ALA A 365 4.15 25.43 -9.35
C ALA A 365 2.66 25.16 -9.46
N VAL A 366 2.10 24.27 -8.63
CA VAL A 366 0.67 23.93 -8.67
C VAL A 366 -0.18 25.12 -8.22
N GLY A 367 -1.04 25.60 -9.12
CA GLY A 367 -1.97 26.69 -8.85
C GLY A 367 -3.38 26.23 -8.46
N THR A 368 -4.20 27.17 -7.98
CA THR A 368 -5.59 26.93 -7.56
C THR A 368 -6.44 26.32 -8.69
N ALA A 369 -6.25 26.79 -9.93
CA ALA A 369 -6.96 26.28 -11.09
C ALA A 369 -6.63 24.80 -11.40
N GLU A 370 -5.40 24.36 -11.15
CA GLU A 370 -4.98 22.96 -11.35
C GLU A 370 -5.59 22.06 -10.28
N VAL A 371 -5.57 22.50 -9.02
CA VAL A 371 -6.20 21.77 -7.91
C VAL A 371 -7.71 21.66 -8.11
N ALA A 372 -8.37 22.73 -8.57
CA ALA A 372 -9.80 22.71 -8.88
C ALA A 372 -10.13 21.72 -10.03
N ARG A 373 -9.32 21.69 -11.10
CA ARG A 373 -9.47 20.71 -12.19
C ARG A 373 -9.26 19.28 -11.67
N ALA A 374 -8.22 19.05 -10.85
CA ALA A 374 -7.96 17.76 -10.24
C ALA A 374 -9.12 17.31 -9.34
N ALA A 375 -9.68 18.20 -8.53
CA ALA A 375 -10.85 17.91 -7.70
C ALA A 375 -12.07 17.52 -8.54
N CYS A 376 -12.37 18.24 -9.62
CA CYS A 376 -13.48 17.92 -10.52
C CYS A 376 -13.30 16.56 -11.23
N ALA A 377 -12.07 16.25 -11.64
CA ALA A 377 -11.76 15.05 -12.39
C ALA A 377 -11.70 13.79 -11.51
N HIS A 378 -11.17 13.90 -10.30
CA HIS A 378 -10.81 12.75 -9.47
C HIS A 378 -11.69 12.54 -8.24
N PHE A 379 -12.28 13.58 -7.63
CA PHE A 379 -13.24 13.37 -6.53
C PHE A 379 -14.62 12.98 -7.05
N ARG A 380 -15.19 11.93 -6.48
CA ARG A 380 -16.50 11.37 -6.87
C ARG A 380 -17.37 11.13 -5.64
N PRO A 381 -17.76 12.19 -4.89
CA PRO A 381 -18.52 12.01 -3.65
C PRO A 381 -19.85 11.27 -3.87
N GLY A 382 -20.55 11.50 -4.99
CA GLY A 382 -21.79 10.80 -5.34
C GLY A 382 -21.63 9.33 -5.73
N ALA A 383 -20.39 8.86 -5.96
CA ALA A 383 -20.05 7.47 -6.22
C ALA A 383 -19.10 6.89 -5.15
N ALA A 384 -18.98 7.55 -4.01
CA ALA A 384 -18.13 7.09 -2.92
C ALA A 384 -18.69 5.84 -2.25
N THR A 385 -17.81 4.97 -1.83
CA THR A 385 -18.10 3.87 -0.90
C THR A 385 -17.85 4.35 0.51
N VAL A 386 -18.80 4.12 1.40
CA VAL A 386 -18.70 4.40 2.84
C VAL A 386 -18.68 3.07 3.57
N VAL A 387 -17.62 2.80 4.31
CA VAL A 387 -17.52 1.63 5.20
C VAL A 387 -17.46 2.11 6.63
N ALA A 388 -18.32 1.57 7.49
CA ALA A 388 -18.37 1.86 8.91
C ALA A 388 -18.23 0.56 9.70
N VAL A 389 -17.25 0.50 10.61
CA VAL A 389 -17.10 -0.61 11.56
C VAL A 389 -17.51 -0.11 12.95
N GLY A 390 -18.67 -0.51 13.42
CA GLY A 390 -19.28 0.01 14.64
C GLY A 390 -20.62 -0.63 14.98
N ASP A 391 -21.32 -0.09 15.95
CA ASP A 391 -22.63 -0.57 16.43
C ASP A 391 -23.73 -0.27 15.39
N CYS A 392 -24.12 -1.29 14.64
CA CYS A 392 -25.04 -1.17 13.50
C CYS A 392 -26.40 -0.56 13.91
N GLU A 393 -26.95 -0.91 15.08
CA GLU A 393 -28.22 -0.39 15.56
C GLU A 393 -28.15 1.13 15.79
N ARG A 394 -27.02 1.63 16.25
CA ARG A 394 -26.83 3.04 16.58
C ARG A 394 -26.45 3.91 15.37
N ILE A 395 -25.73 3.35 14.39
CA ILE A 395 -25.21 4.14 13.25
C ILE A 395 -26.05 4.03 11.97
N GLY A 396 -26.82 2.93 11.80
CA GLY A 396 -27.53 2.61 10.56
C GLY A 396 -28.45 3.72 10.06
N ALA A 397 -29.28 4.27 10.95
CA ALA A 397 -30.20 5.36 10.57
C ALA A 397 -29.48 6.65 10.14
N GLY A 398 -28.31 6.94 10.71
CA GLY A 398 -27.48 8.09 10.34
C GLY A 398 -26.87 7.90 8.95
N LEU A 399 -26.35 6.72 8.67
CA LEU A 399 -25.75 6.37 7.39
C LEU A 399 -26.78 6.29 6.25
N GLY A 400 -27.99 5.79 6.51
CA GLY A 400 -29.07 5.76 5.51
C GLY A 400 -29.50 7.14 4.99
N ARG A 401 -29.17 8.22 5.70
CA ARG A 401 -29.46 9.61 5.29
C ARG A 401 -28.44 10.20 4.32
N LEU A 402 -27.35 9.50 4.03
CA LEU A 402 -26.30 10.00 3.12
C LEU A 402 -26.74 10.09 1.65
N GLY A 403 -27.86 9.48 1.27
CA GLY A 403 -28.33 9.44 -0.12
C GLY A 403 -27.49 8.54 -1.04
N LEU A 404 -26.68 7.64 -0.45
CA LEU A 404 -25.78 6.72 -1.14
C LEU A 404 -26.36 5.30 -1.26
N GLY A 405 -27.64 5.11 -1.01
CA GLY A 405 -28.32 3.81 -0.92
C GLY A 405 -28.45 3.30 0.51
N ASP A 406 -29.09 2.14 0.65
CA ASP A 406 -29.30 1.50 1.94
C ASP A 406 -27.98 0.97 2.52
N ALA A 407 -27.86 1.03 3.84
CA ALA A 407 -26.75 0.46 4.54
C ALA A 407 -26.84 -1.09 4.53
N LEU A 408 -25.83 -1.74 3.99
CA LEU A 408 -25.73 -3.20 3.92
C LEU A 408 -24.77 -3.70 4.99
N VAL A 409 -25.17 -4.77 5.69
CA VAL A 409 -24.26 -5.44 6.63
C VAL A 409 -23.22 -6.23 5.84
N ALA A 410 -21.94 -6.02 6.15
CA ALA A 410 -20.82 -6.66 5.52
C ALA A 410 -19.97 -7.41 6.55
N THR A 411 -19.23 -8.41 6.10
CA THR A 411 -18.24 -9.15 6.91
C THR A 411 -16.86 -8.92 6.34
N ALA A 412 -15.89 -8.63 7.19
CA ALA A 412 -14.49 -8.58 6.81
C ALA A 412 -13.95 -10.01 6.66
N GLU A 413 -13.42 -10.33 5.48
CA GLU A 413 -12.81 -11.63 5.18
C GLU A 413 -11.30 -11.52 5.37
N PHE A 414 -10.78 -12.29 6.35
CA PHE A 414 -9.35 -12.47 6.62
C PHE A 414 -9.01 -13.95 6.70
#